data_faadbeb5f22309d76a5e8e4e86bb1ea3
#
_entry.id   faadbeb5f22309d76a5e8e4e86bb1ea3
#
_cell.length_a   1.000
_cell.length_b   1.000
_cell.length_c   1.000
_cell.angle_alpha   90.00
_cell.angle_beta   90.00
_cell.angle_gamma   90.00
#
_symmetry.space_group_name_H-M   'P 1'
#
loop_
_entity.id
_entity.type
_entity.pdbx_description
1 polymer ?
#
loop_
_entity_poly.entity_id
_entity_poly.type
_entity_poly.pdbx_seq_one_letter_code
_entity_poly.pdbx_strand_id
1 'polypeptide(L)'
;MCIRDRVYPGHHGGLNWGGVMVDPKHGLLLVNNQRLPYMQSLVSREKLDALGAKSFQEAPGQSKGFRVQQGQAYGATKGPWMSVLDQPCIAPPWGYISGIDLRTREVIWSRPFGTGYDNGPMGIPSRTQWEIGTPSDGTGVATAGGVTIIGAALDQFIRAFDSQTGELLWQQRLPAGNQAAPLTYIANGRQYVVAVVGGHDRIPTRLGDSIMAWALPQK
;
A
#
# COMPACT_ATOMS: atom_id res chain seq x y z
N MET A 1 -18.06 -14.33 -25.95
CA MET A 1 -18.48 -14.32 -24.55
C MET A 1 -17.50 -13.47 -23.77
N CYS A 2 -17.91 -12.32 -23.24
CA CYS A 2 -17.02 -11.48 -22.43
C CYS A 2 -17.19 -11.93 -20.97
N ILE A 3 -16.27 -12.75 -20.47
CA ILE A 3 -16.24 -13.12 -19.06
C ILE A 3 -15.64 -11.91 -18.33
N ARG A 4 -16.47 -11.22 -17.56
CA ARG A 4 -16.06 -10.15 -16.65
C ARG A 4 -16.33 -10.62 -15.24
N ASP A 5 -15.27 -10.80 -14.47
CA ASP A 5 -15.38 -11.22 -13.08
C ASP A 5 -14.96 -10.09 -12.15
N ARG A 6 -15.69 -10.00 -11.04
CA ARG A 6 -15.29 -9.17 -9.89
C ARG A 6 -14.48 -10.04 -8.96
N VAL A 7 -13.29 -9.57 -8.63
CA VAL A 7 -12.39 -10.27 -7.71
C VAL A 7 -12.27 -9.44 -6.44
N TYR A 8 -12.58 -10.05 -5.30
CA TYR A 8 -12.52 -9.39 -4.01
C TYR A 8 -11.99 -10.34 -2.92
N PRO A 9 -10.95 -9.91 -2.18
CA PRO A 9 -10.07 -8.81 -2.53
C PRO A 9 -9.39 -9.05 -3.88
N GLY A 10 -9.04 -7.98 -4.60
CA GLY A 10 -8.36 -8.06 -5.87
C GLY A 10 -6.89 -8.49 -5.71
N HIS A 11 -6.15 -8.59 -6.81
CA HIS A 11 -4.76 -9.04 -6.78
C HIS A 11 -3.78 -8.05 -6.08
N HIS A 12 -4.21 -6.82 -5.81
CA HIS A 12 -3.54 -5.90 -4.89
C HIS A 12 -4.10 -5.99 -3.46
N GLY A 13 -5.11 -6.83 -3.24
CA GLY A 13 -5.71 -7.00 -1.92
C GLY A 13 -4.89 -7.92 -1.02
N GLY A 14 -5.15 -7.82 0.28
CA GLY A 14 -4.36 -8.49 1.30
C GLY A 14 -3.00 -7.84 1.50
N LEU A 15 -1.95 -8.62 1.64
CA LEU A 15 -0.57 -8.17 1.75
C LEU A 15 0.05 -7.96 0.37
N ASN A 16 0.96 -7.00 0.26
CA ASN A 16 1.71 -6.76 -0.96
C ASN A 16 3.22 -6.99 -0.73
N TRP A 17 4.06 -6.57 -1.68
CA TRP A 17 5.51 -6.84 -1.67
C TRP A 17 6.22 -6.31 -0.42
N GLY A 18 5.66 -5.34 0.29
CA GLY A 18 6.21 -4.84 1.55
C GLY A 18 6.30 -5.88 2.66
N GLY A 19 5.46 -6.92 2.61
CA GLY A 19 5.46 -7.99 3.61
C GLY A 19 4.85 -7.57 4.95
N VAL A 20 5.47 -8.01 6.03
CA VAL A 20 5.00 -7.83 7.41
C VAL A 20 6.12 -7.32 8.31
N MET A 21 5.76 -6.73 9.45
CA MET A 21 6.69 -6.32 10.49
C MET A 21 6.57 -7.29 11.67
N VAL A 22 7.68 -7.65 12.27
CA VAL A 22 7.71 -8.55 13.44
C VAL A 22 8.30 -7.81 14.64
N ASP A 23 7.59 -7.85 15.75
CA ASP A 23 8.10 -7.45 17.06
C ASP A 23 8.34 -8.72 17.89
N PRO A 24 9.56 -9.27 17.87
CA PRO A 24 9.85 -10.53 18.55
C PRO A 24 9.84 -10.40 20.06
N LYS A 25 10.07 -9.20 20.60
CA LYS A 25 10.08 -8.95 22.03
C LYS A 25 8.68 -9.08 22.65
N HIS A 26 7.67 -8.59 21.95
CA HIS A 26 6.29 -8.64 22.42
C HIS A 26 5.49 -9.79 21.78
N GLY A 27 6.10 -10.56 20.86
CA GLY A 27 5.46 -11.67 20.18
C GLY A 27 4.37 -11.22 19.22
N LEU A 28 4.57 -10.09 18.52
CA LEU A 28 3.56 -9.50 17.66
C LEU A 28 3.96 -9.56 16.19
N LEU A 29 2.97 -9.78 15.33
CA LEU A 29 3.03 -9.57 13.90
C LEU A 29 2.19 -8.33 13.56
N LEU A 30 2.83 -7.33 12.96
CA LEU A 30 2.17 -6.10 12.51
C LEU A 30 1.99 -6.19 10.98
N VAL A 31 0.79 -5.91 10.52
CA VAL A 31 0.39 -6.13 9.13
C VAL A 31 -0.36 -4.92 8.63
N ASN A 32 0.10 -4.33 7.52
CA ASN A 32 -0.74 -3.43 6.75
C ASN A 32 -1.32 -4.21 5.56
N ASN A 33 -2.62 -4.16 5.43
CA ASN A 33 -3.34 -4.88 4.39
C ASN A 33 -4.40 -4.00 3.74
N GLN A 34 -4.81 -4.37 2.54
CA GLN A 34 -5.77 -3.62 1.75
C GLN A 34 -6.86 -4.52 1.16
N ARG A 35 -8.01 -3.93 0.88
CA ARG A 35 -9.16 -4.62 0.31
C ARG A 35 -9.69 -3.83 -0.90
N LEU A 36 -8.95 -3.88 -2.00
CA LEU A 36 -9.42 -3.29 -3.25
C LEU A 36 -10.18 -4.31 -4.08
N PRO A 37 -11.39 -3.97 -4.56
CA PRO A 37 -12.09 -4.79 -5.53
C PRO A 37 -11.46 -4.58 -6.91
N TYR A 38 -11.40 -5.65 -7.69
CA TYR A 38 -10.89 -5.63 -9.04
C TYR A 38 -11.91 -6.15 -10.05
N MET A 39 -11.83 -5.62 -11.26
CA MET A 39 -12.48 -6.20 -12.42
C MET A 39 -11.44 -6.86 -13.31
N GLN A 40 -11.75 -8.06 -13.76
CA GLN A 40 -10.93 -8.80 -14.72
C GLN A 40 -11.79 -9.22 -15.91
N SER A 41 -11.20 -9.29 -17.09
CA SER A 41 -11.87 -9.81 -18.29
C SER A 41 -10.89 -10.59 -19.13
N LEU A 42 -11.31 -11.72 -19.65
CA LEU A 42 -10.57 -12.46 -20.64
C LEU A 42 -10.75 -11.79 -22.01
N VAL A 43 -9.68 -11.74 -22.77
CA VAL A 43 -9.64 -11.17 -24.13
C VAL A 43 -9.05 -12.23 -25.06
N SER A 44 -9.75 -12.58 -26.12
CA SER A 44 -9.27 -13.60 -27.05
C SER A 44 -7.95 -13.19 -27.71
N ARG A 45 -7.14 -14.17 -28.08
CA ARG A 45 -5.90 -13.96 -28.83
C ARG A 45 -6.14 -13.14 -30.10
N GLU A 46 -7.14 -13.53 -30.88
CA GLU A 46 -7.53 -12.81 -32.11
C GLU A 46 -7.71 -11.30 -31.86
N LYS A 47 -8.42 -10.94 -30.80
CA LYS A 47 -8.64 -9.52 -30.44
C LYS A 47 -7.37 -8.83 -29.98
N LEU A 48 -6.51 -9.52 -29.24
CA LEU A 48 -5.23 -8.97 -28.81
C LEU A 48 -4.30 -8.71 -29.99
N ASP A 49 -4.27 -9.64 -30.94
CA ASP A 49 -3.46 -9.55 -32.15
C ASP A 49 -3.98 -8.41 -33.06
N ALA A 50 -5.30 -8.31 -33.24
CA ALA A 50 -5.93 -7.20 -33.99
C ALA A 50 -5.63 -5.83 -33.39
N LEU A 51 -5.50 -5.75 -32.05
CA LEU A 51 -5.11 -4.53 -31.34
C LEU A 51 -3.58 -4.29 -31.36
N GLY A 52 -2.80 -5.25 -31.86
CA GLY A 52 -1.34 -5.20 -31.83
C GLY A 52 -0.76 -5.14 -30.41
N ALA A 53 -1.44 -5.78 -29.44
CA ALA A 53 -0.96 -5.86 -28.07
C ALA A 53 0.16 -6.91 -27.97
N LYS A 54 1.29 -6.53 -27.40
CA LYS A 54 2.49 -7.38 -27.24
C LYS A 54 2.73 -7.73 -25.78
N SER A 55 3.24 -8.94 -25.54
CA SER A 55 3.71 -9.31 -24.20
C SER A 55 4.95 -8.48 -23.82
N PHE A 56 5.26 -8.42 -22.52
CA PHE A 56 6.46 -7.71 -22.06
C PHE A 56 7.75 -8.29 -22.66
N GLN A 57 7.79 -9.61 -22.88
CA GLN A 57 8.93 -10.31 -23.46
C GLN A 57 9.10 -9.97 -24.96
N GLU A 58 8.00 -9.80 -25.69
CA GLU A 58 8.03 -9.46 -27.10
C GLU A 58 8.37 -7.98 -27.36
N ALA A 59 7.75 -7.08 -26.60
CA ALA A 59 7.99 -5.65 -26.71
C ALA A 59 7.60 -4.93 -25.41
N PRO A 60 8.55 -4.58 -24.55
CA PRO A 60 8.29 -3.83 -23.33
C PRO A 60 7.52 -2.52 -23.62
N GLY A 61 6.50 -2.24 -22.81
CA GLY A 61 5.66 -1.04 -22.97
C GLY A 61 4.55 -1.11 -24.02
N GLN A 62 4.49 -2.14 -24.86
CA GLN A 62 3.48 -2.28 -25.92
C GLN A 62 2.29 -3.18 -25.54
N SER A 63 2.09 -3.46 -24.25
CA SER A 63 0.97 -4.28 -23.76
C SER A 63 -0.42 -3.62 -23.95
N LYS A 64 -0.47 -2.31 -24.18
CA LYS A 64 -1.71 -1.52 -24.32
C LYS A 64 -2.72 -1.74 -23.18
N GLY A 65 -2.22 -1.95 -21.96
CA GLY A 65 -3.06 -2.22 -20.78
C GLY A 65 -3.53 -3.67 -20.64
N PHE A 66 -3.16 -4.54 -21.57
CA PHE A 66 -3.49 -5.96 -21.48
C PHE A 66 -2.39 -6.77 -20.80
N ARG A 67 -2.79 -7.86 -20.15
CA ARG A 67 -1.89 -8.94 -19.75
C ARG A 67 -1.86 -9.97 -20.87
N VAL A 68 -1.01 -9.71 -21.83
CA VAL A 68 -0.83 -10.57 -23.00
C VAL A 68 -0.03 -11.80 -22.58
N GLN A 69 -0.69 -12.95 -22.54
CA GLN A 69 -0.07 -14.24 -22.23
C GLN A 69 0.41 -14.88 -23.54
N GLN A 70 1.71 -14.93 -23.73
CA GLN A 70 2.28 -15.46 -24.95
C GLN A 70 1.92 -16.94 -25.14
N GLY A 71 1.53 -17.35 -26.35
CA GLY A 71 1.17 -18.72 -26.68
C GLY A 71 -0.16 -19.22 -26.11
N GLN A 72 -0.90 -18.38 -25.36
CA GLN A 72 -2.20 -18.75 -24.80
C GLN A 72 -3.36 -18.24 -25.67
N ALA A 73 -4.49 -18.96 -25.65
CA ALA A 73 -5.69 -18.59 -26.39
C ALA A 73 -6.32 -17.26 -25.91
N TYR A 74 -6.02 -16.87 -24.68
CA TYR A 74 -6.55 -15.64 -24.07
C TYR A 74 -5.44 -14.86 -23.36
N GLY A 75 -5.58 -13.56 -23.36
CA GLY A 75 -4.98 -12.66 -22.38
C GLY A 75 -6.05 -12.09 -21.47
N ALA A 76 -5.69 -11.09 -20.65
CA ALA A 76 -6.60 -10.50 -19.69
C ALA A 76 -6.47 -8.96 -19.63
N THR A 77 -7.57 -8.30 -19.29
CA THR A 77 -7.53 -6.97 -18.67
C THR A 77 -7.70 -7.14 -17.17
N LYS A 78 -7.11 -6.23 -16.40
CA LYS A 78 -7.33 -6.14 -14.95
C LYS A 78 -7.14 -4.73 -14.47
N GLY A 79 -7.94 -4.32 -13.52
CA GLY A 79 -7.83 -3.02 -12.88
C GLY A 79 -8.71 -2.94 -11.63
N PRO A 80 -8.47 -1.97 -10.76
CA PRO A 80 -9.35 -1.72 -9.64
C PRO A 80 -10.75 -1.39 -10.14
N TRP A 81 -11.76 -1.87 -9.42
CA TRP A 81 -13.15 -1.54 -9.71
C TRP A 81 -13.48 -0.19 -9.07
N MET A 82 -13.42 0.83 -9.91
CA MET A 82 -13.62 2.22 -9.50
C MET A 82 -14.97 2.74 -9.94
N SER A 83 -15.52 3.65 -9.16
CA SER A 83 -16.71 4.44 -9.50
C SER A 83 -16.36 5.55 -10.49
N VAL A 84 -17.39 6.26 -10.98
CA VAL A 84 -17.22 7.45 -11.81
C VAL A 84 -16.53 8.62 -11.07
N LEU A 85 -16.44 8.53 -9.75
CA LEU A 85 -15.74 9.49 -8.89
C LEU A 85 -14.29 9.07 -8.59
N ASP A 86 -13.79 8.06 -9.29
CA ASP A 86 -12.45 7.48 -9.07
C ASP A 86 -12.20 7.00 -7.64
N GLN A 87 -13.25 6.43 -7.03
CA GLN A 87 -13.19 5.81 -5.73
C GLN A 87 -13.53 4.31 -5.83
N PRO A 88 -12.93 3.43 -5.02
CA PRO A 88 -13.28 2.01 -5.01
C PRO A 88 -14.77 1.77 -4.83
N CYS A 89 -15.35 0.86 -5.64
CA CYS A 89 -16.78 0.56 -5.60
C CYS A 89 -17.19 -0.34 -4.41
N ILE A 90 -16.55 -0.17 -3.28
CA ILE A 90 -16.92 -0.73 -1.98
C ILE A 90 -16.79 0.34 -0.90
N ALA A 91 -17.50 0.15 0.20
CA ALA A 91 -17.38 1.06 1.35
C ALA A 91 -15.95 1.01 1.94
N PRO A 92 -15.40 2.17 2.37
CA PRO A 92 -14.17 2.20 3.16
C PRO A 92 -14.39 1.49 4.52
N PRO A 93 -13.32 1.16 5.27
CA PRO A 93 -11.92 1.41 4.96
C PRO A 93 -11.34 0.46 3.89
N TRP A 94 -10.47 0.99 3.03
CA TRP A 94 -9.82 0.21 1.95
C TRP A 94 -8.45 -0.32 2.34
N GLY A 95 -7.83 0.23 3.38
CA GLY A 95 -6.57 -0.23 3.96
C GLY A 95 -6.63 -0.24 5.47
N TYR A 96 -5.90 -1.17 6.07
CA TYR A 96 -5.82 -1.37 7.52
C TYR A 96 -4.38 -1.55 7.95
N ILE A 97 -4.11 -1.22 9.21
CA ILE A 97 -2.96 -1.72 9.96
C ILE A 97 -3.48 -2.50 11.16
N SER A 98 -2.88 -3.65 11.43
CA SER A 98 -3.35 -4.58 12.45
C SER A 98 -2.19 -5.18 13.24
N GLY A 99 -2.40 -5.45 14.50
CA GLY A 99 -1.53 -6.24 15.36
C GLY A 99 -2.12 -7.62 15.61
N ILE A 100 -1.30 -8.65 15.48
CA ILE A 100 -1.65 -10.05 15.66
C ILE A 100 -0.73 -10.62 16.75
N ASP A 101 -1.28 -11.21 17.80
CA ASP A 101 -0.50 -11.95 18.79
C ASP A 101 -0.08 -13.30 18.20
N LEU A 102 1.23 -13.52 18.11
CA LEU A 102 1.79 -14.76 17.53
C LEU A 102 1.55 -16.01 18.38
N ARG A 103 1.24 -15.86 19.67
CA ARG A 103 0.95 -16.99 20.56
C ARG A 103 -0.50 -17.45 20.42
N THR A 104 -1.44 -16.51 20.47
CA THR A 104 -2.88 -16.81 20.33
C THR A 104 -3.32 -16.90 18.88
N ARG A 105 -2.57 -16.27 17.95
CA ARG A 105 -2.89 -16.11 16.52
C ARG A 105 -4.14 -15.26 16.27
N GLU A 106 -4.46 -14.40 17.23
CA GLU A 106 -5.62 -13.52 17.17
C GLU A 106 -5.21 -12.11 16.80
N VAL A 107 -6.09 -11.42 16.07
CA VAL A 107 -5.97 -9.99 15.82
C VAL A 107 -6.33 -9.26 17.10
N ILE A 108 -5.35 -8.65 17.75
CA ILE A 108 -5.55 -7.95 19.04
C ILE A 108 -6.03 -6.51 18.84
N TRP A 109 -5.70 -5.91 17.70
CA TRP A 109 -6.24 -4.62 17.29
C TRP A 109 -6.19 -4.48 15.75
N SER A 110 -7.07 -3.66 15.21
CA SER A 110 -7.09 -3.31 13.79
C SER A 110 -7.70 -1.92 13.63
N ARG A 111 -7.09 -1.10 12.77
CA ARG A 111 -7.58 0.25 12.50
C ARG A 111 -7.39 0.64 11.03
N PRO A 112 -8.19 1.59 10.50
CA PRO A 112 -7.96 2.14 9.17
C PRO A 112 -6.53 2.71 9.06
N PHE A 113 -5.87 2.48 7.91
CA PHE A 113 -4.53 2.99 7.65
C PHE A 113 -4.53 3.91 6.44
N GLY A 114 -4.28 5.18 6.68
CA GLY A 114 -4.30 6.24 5.69
C GLY A 114 -5.63 7.02 5.64
N THR A 115 -5.53 8.22 5.13
CA THR A 115 -6.62 9.21 5.09
C THR A 115 -6.90 9.67 3.66
N GLY A 116 -8.05 10.32 3.46
CA GLY A 116 -8.40 10.97 2.19
C GLY A 116 -7.67 12.29 1.92
N TYR A 117 -6.67 12.66 2.71
CA TYR A 117 -6.06 13.99 2.68
C TYR A 117 -5.56 14.40 1.29
N ASP A 118 -4.84 13.51 0.60
CA ASP A 118 -4.30 13.77 -0.74
C ASP A 118 -5.11 13.13 -1.87
N ASN A 119 -6.04 12.23 -1.55
CA ASN A 119 -6.76 11.40 -2.51
C ASN A 119 -8.26 11.38 -2.20
N GLY A 120 -8.96 12.41 -2.62
CA GLY A 120 -10.43 12.47 -2.56
C GLY A 120 -11.07 12.05 -3.87
N PRO A 121 -12.41 12.19 -4.00
CA PRO A 121 -13.14 11.93 -5.22
C PRO A 121 -12.56 12.68 -6.43
N MET A 122 -12.50 12.02 -7.59
CA MET A 122 -11.93 12.55 -8.84
C MET A 122 -10.45 12.97 -8.71
N GLY A 123 -9.70 12.37 -7.76
CA GLY A 123 -8.31 12.73 -7.48
C GLY A 123 -8.13 14.09 -6.81
N ILE A 124 -9.22 14.75 -6.39
CA ILE A 124 -9.15 16.06 -5.73
C ILE A 124 -8.78 15.86 -4.25
N PRO A 125 -7.67 16.42 -3.76
CA PRO A 125 -7.29 16.30 -2.36
C PRO A 125 -8.37 16.85 -1.43
N SER A 126 -8.85 16.01 -0.49
CA SER A 126 -9.89 16.45 0.46
C SER A 126 -9.37 17.43 1.50
N ARG A 127 -8.07 17.41 1.77
CA ARG A 127 -7.39 18.15 2.84
C ARG A 127 -7.91 17.85 4.25
N THR A 128 -8.64 16.76 4.39
CA THR A 128 -9.16 16.28 5.67
C THR A 128 -8.50 14.95 6.05
N GLN A 129 -8.24 14.76 7.33
CA GLN A 129 -7.61 13.54 7.85
C GLN A 129 -8.67 12.48 8.26
N TRP A 130 -9.69 12.29 7.44
CA TRP A 130 -10.64 11.20 7.65
C TRP A 130 -9.96 9.86 7.43
N GLU A 131 -9.99 9.02 8.45
CA GLU A 131 -9.41 7.68 8.43
C GLU A 131 -10.26 6.73 7.55
N ILE A 132 -10.17 6.89 6.25
CA ILE A 132 -10.88 6.05 5.28
C ILE A 132 -10.11 4.76 4.94
N GLY A 133 -8.88 4.64 5.42
CA GLY A 133 -7.96 3.60 5.00
C GLY A 133 -7.63 3.70 3.52
N THR A 134 -6.37 3.76 3.16
CA THR A 134 -5.96 3.83 1.75
C THR A 134 -5.19 2.59 1.35
N PRO A 135 -5.14 2.25 0.05
CA PRO A 135 -4.21 1.23 -0.42
C PRO A 135 -2.78 1.53 0.00
N SER A 136 -2.02 0.48 0.24
CA SER A 136 -0.61 0.56 0.63
C SER A 136 0.14 -0.69 0.16
N ASP A 137 1.24 -0.53 -0.55
CA ASP A 137 2.04 -1.66 -1.06
C ASP A 137 3.31 -1.88 -0.22
N GLY A 138 3.77 -0.83 0.46
CA GLY A 138 4.97 -0.86 1.29
C GLY A 138 4.75 -1.47 2.68
N THR A 139 5.74 -1.31 3.52
CA THR A 139 5.72 -1.78 4.91
C THR A 139 6.37 -0.76 5.84
N GLY A 140 6.44 -1.10 7.12
CA GLY A 140 7.10 -0.33 8.15
C GLY A 140 8.23 -1.10 8.82
N VAL A 141 8.63 -0.61 9.98
CA VAL A 141 9.59 -1.25 10.88
C VAL A 141 9.02 -1.28 12.29
N ALA A 142 9.10 -2.45 12.95
CA ALA A 142 8.84 -2.59 14.37
C ALA A 142 10.15 -2.45 15.16
N THR A 143 10.11 -1.71 16.26
CA THR A 143 11.27 -1.49 17.14
C THR A 143 11.16 -2.32 18.41
N ALA A 144 12.29 -2.66 19.02
CA ALA A 144 12.33 -3.37 20.30
C ALA A 144 11.70 -2.57 21.47
N GLY A 145 11.47 -1.27 21.27
CA GLY A 145 10.76 -0.40 22.21
C GLY A 145 9.23 -0.50 22.13
N GLY A 146 8.68 -1.35 21.25
CA GLY A 146 7.23 -1.51 21.07
C GLY A 146 6.60 -0.42 20.21
N VAL A 147 7.36 0.20 19.33
CA VAL A 147 6.87 1.22 18.39
C VAL A 147 6.99 0.70 16.96
N THR A 148 5.90 0.76 16.23
CA THR A 148 5.83 0.45 14.79
C THR A 148 5.80 1.74 13.98
N ILE A 149 6.72 1.90 13.04
CA ILE A 149 6.85 3.11 12.19
C ILE A 149 6.58 2.73 10.75
N ILE A 150 5.64 3.41 10.11
CA ILE A 150 5.20 3.10 8.74
C ILE A 150 4.73 4.37 8.01
N GLY A 151 5.04 4.48 6.71
CA GLY A 151 4.64 5.61 5.87
C GLY A 151 3.94 5.22 4.57
N ALA A 152 3.56 3.95 4.41
CA ALA A 152 3.10 3.36 3.15
C ALA A 152 1.71 3.80 2.67
N ALA A 153 0.97 4.63 3.41
CA ALA A 153 -0.34 5.14 3.01
C ALA A 153 -0.26 6.17 1.88
N LEU A 154 -1.35 6.38 1.15
CA LEU A 154 -1.42 7.32 0.04
C LEU A 154 -1.40 8.80 0.47
N ASP A 155 -1.66 9.08 1.73
CA ASP A 155 -1.80 10.43 2.27
C ASP A 155 -0.46 11.11 2.65
N GLN A 156 0.65 10.51 2.27
CA GLN A 156 2.00 11.06 2.46
C GLN A 156 2.33 11.41 3.93
N PHE A 157 1.81 10.64 4.88
CA PHE A 157 2.21 10.73 6.28
C PHE A 157 3.04 9.52 6.68
N ILE A 158 4.13 9.76 7.42
CA ILE A 158 4.78 8.72 8.22
C ILE A 158 4.16 8.73 9.61
N ARG A 159 3.93 7.55 10.17
CA ARG A 159 3.25 7.38 11.46
C ARG A 159 4.02 6.43 12.36
N ALA A 160 3.97 6.70 13.65
CA ALA A 160 4.43 5.78 14.69
C ALA A 160 3.23 5.34 15.52
N PHE A 161 3.07 4.03 15.68
CA PHE A 161 2.02 3.40 16.47
C PHE A 161 2.64 2.63 17.64
N ASP A 162 1.94 2.59 18.75
CA ASP A 162 2.19 1.58 19.78
C ASP A 162 1.87 0.20 19.19
N SER A 163 2.85 -0.70 19.23
CA SER A 163 2.72 -2.02 18.59
C SER A 163 1.70 -2.92 19.28
N GLN A 164 1.44 -2.73 20.58
CA GLN A 164 0.54 -3.56 21.36
C GLN A 164 -0.91 -3.09 21.31
N THR A 165 -1.13 -1.79 21.25
CA THR A 165 -2.47 -1.19 21.29
C THR A 165 -2.96 -0.64 19.96
N GLY A 166 -2.04 -0.37 19.01
CA GLY A 166 -2.34 0.31 17.76
C GLY A 166 -2.60 1.82 17.94
N GLU A 167 -2.33 2.39 19.11
CA GLU A 167 -2.47 3.82 19.33
C GLU A 167 -1.51 4.62 18.46
N LEU A 168 -2.00 5.69 17.83
CA LEU A 168 -1.16 6.61 17.08
C LEU A 168 -0.38 7.52 18.04
N LEU A 169 0.93 7.29 18.14
CA LEU A 169 1.82 8.04 19.03
C LEU A 169 2.36 9.32 18.38
N TRP A 170 2.60 9.28 17.08
CA TRP A 170 3.16 10.39 16.33
C TRP A 170 2.88 10.27 14.84
N GLN A 171 2.75 11.39 14.18
CA GLN A 171 2.72 11.45 12.73
C GLN A 171 3.35 12.73 12.19
N GLN A 172 3.91 12.64 10.99
CA GLN A 172 4.44 13.79 10.27
C GLN A 172 4.15 13.69 8.79
N ARG A 173 3.83 14.82 8.19
CA ARG A 173 3.66 14.93 6.75
C ARG A 173 5.00 14.88 6.04
N LEU A 174 5.03 14.16 4.92
CA LEU A 174 6.18 14.01 4.05
C LEU A 174 6.00 14.85 2.77
N PRO A 175 7.09 15.28 2.12
CA PRO A 175 7.03 16.00 0.84
C PRO A 175 6.58 15.13 -0.34
N ALA A 176 6.69 13.80 -0.21
CA ALA A 176 6.26 12.82 -1.22
C ALA A 176 5.83 11.51 -0.54
N GLY A 177 5.43 10.50 -1.30
CA GLY A 177 5.05 9.19 -0.76
C GLY A 177 6.25 8.43 -0.18
N ASN A 178 6.00 7.61 0.86
CA ASN A 178 6.99 6.68 1.40
C ASN A 178 6.43 5.26 1.32
N GLN A 179 6.78 4.53 0.27
CA GLN A 179 6.41 3.11 0.10
C GLN A 179 7.55 2.15 0.50
N ALA A 180 8.78 2.66 0.58
CA ALA A 180 9.90 1.89 1.12
C ALA A 180 9.78 1.73 2.63
N ALA A 181 10.22 0.58 3.15
CA ALA A 181 10.31 0.38 4.59
C ALA A 181 11.24 1.41 5.23
N PRO A 182 10.80 2.13 6.27
CA PRO A 182 11.72 2.90 7.08
C PRO A 182 12.75 1.99 7.74
N LEU A 183 13.90 2.53 8.08
CA LEU A 183 14.91 1.83 8.86
C LEU A 183 15.20 2.58 10.16
N THR A 184 15.72 1.88 11.16
CA THR A 184 16.19 2.49 12.40
C THR A 184 17.58 2.01 12.72
N TYR A 185 18.41 2.92 13.26
CA TYR A 185 19.78 2.63 13.70
C TYR A 185 20.17 3.50 14.90
N ILE A 186 21.24 3.11 15.56
CA ILE A 186 21.82 3.88 16.68
C ILE A 186 23.17 4.43 16.24
N ALA A 187 23.38 5.72 16.44
CA ALA A 187 24.66 6.38 16.26
C ALA A 187 24.91 7.31 17.46
N ASN A 188 26.11 7.23 18.03
CA ASN A 188 26.52 8.03 19.21
C ASN A 188 25.50 7.95 20.38
N GLY A 189 24.96 6.76 20.63
CA GLY A 189 23.98 6.52 21.69
C GLY A 189 22.57 7.06 21.43
N ARG A 190 22.30 7.62 20.23
CA ARG A 190 21.01 8.16 19.85
C ARG A 190 20.38 7.31 18.76
N GLN A 191 19.11 7.00 18.91
CA GLN A 191 18.35 6.28 17.89
C GLN A 191 17.84 7.24 16.82
N TYR A 192 17.99 6.82 15.58
CA TYR A 192 17.49 7.50 14.39
C TYR A 192 16.49 6.63 13.66
N VAL A 193 15.52 7.27 13.03
CA VAL A 193 14.60 6.67 12.06
C VAL A 193 14.85 7.34 10.72
N VAL A 194 15.01 6.57 9.66
CA VAL A 194 15.23 7.08 8.31
C VAL A 194 14.20 6.53 7.35
N ALA A 195 13.67 7.39 6.50
CA ALA A 195 12.74 7.02 5.43
C ALA A 195 13.19 7.59 4.09
N VAL A 196 13.07 6.78 3.04
CA VAL A 196 13.23 7.22 1.65
C VAL A 196 11.88 7.72 1.17
N VAL A 197 11.79 8.98 0.78
CA VAL A 197 10.56 9.68 0.43
C VAL A 197 10.59 9.96 -1.07
N GLY A 198 10.47 8.87 -1.85
CA GLY A 198 10.58 8.87 -3.32
C GLY A 198 9.25 8.86 -4.06
N GLY A 199 8.15 8.57 -3.38
CA GLY A 199 6.87 8.31 -4.02
C GLY A 199 6.82 6.93 -4.70
N HIS A 200 5.80 6.72 -5.53
CA HIS A 200 5.64 5.49 -6.29
C HIS A 200 4.86 5.76 -7.59
N ASP A 201 5.29 5.12 -8.69
CA ASP A 201 4.72 5.36 -10.03
C ASP A 201 3.35 4.69 -10.26
N ARG A 202 3.08 3.58 -9.56
CA ARG A 202 1.84 2.79 -9.71
C ARG A 202 0.79 3.06 -8.65
N ILE A 203 1.19 3.70 -7.56
CA ILE A 203 0.31 4.14 -6.50
C ILE A 203 0.29 5.65 -6.55
N PRO A 204 -0.88 6.31 -6.61
CA PRO A 204 -0.99 7.75 -6.84
C PRO A 204 -0.47 8.56 -5.63
N THR A 205 0.84 8.57 -5.45
CA THR A 205 1.54 9.43 -4.48
C THR A 205 2.42 10.41 -5.22
N ARG A 206 2.66 11.57 -4.63
CA ARG A 206 3.63 12.53 -5.16
C ARG A 206 5.01 11.87 -5.23
N LEU A 207 5.70 12.04 -6.36
CA LEU A 207 7.09 11.64 -6.53
C LEU A 207 8.01 12.64 -5.82
N GLY A 208 9.14 12.16 -5.33
CA GLY A 208 10.15 12.92 -4.62
C GLY A 208 11.53 12.26 -4.69
N ASP A 209 12.51 12.92 -4.10
CA ASP A 209 13.92 12.54 -4.12
C ASP A 209 14.60 12.71 -2.76
N SER A 210 13.80 12.70 -1.69
CA SER A 210 14.27 13.04 -0.36
C SER A 210 14.59 11.82 0.49
N ILE A 211 15.62 11.90 1.30
CA ILE A 211 15.88 11.02 2.44
C ILE A 211 15.68 11.84 3.69
N MET A 212 14.77 11.40 4.57
CA MET A 212 14.45 12.09 5.80
C MET A 212 14.88 11.26 7.01
N ALA A 213 15.44 11.94 8.01
CA ALA A 213 15.86 11.31 9.25
C ALA A 213 15.28 12.04 10.46
N TRP A 214 14.87 11.30 11.46
CA TRP A 214 14.36 11.78 12.74
C TRP A 214 15.13 11.13 13.87
N ALA A 215 15.24 11.84 14.96
CA ALA A 215 15.82 11.33 16.19
C ALA A 215 15.04 11.86 17.40
N LEU A 216 14.95 11.03 18.44
CA LEU A 216 14.38 11.50 19.70
C LEU A 216 15.18 12.68 20.25
N PRO A 217 14.51 13.65 20.91
CA PRO A 217 15.21 14.70 21.63
C PRO A 217 16.22 14.12 22.62
N GLN A 218 17.36 14.77 22.78
CA GLN A 218 18.25 14.44 23.90
C GLN A 218 17.60 14.95 25.19
N LYS A 219 17.58 14.09 26.19
CA LYS A 219 17.16 14.47 27.54
C LYS A 219 18.22 15.32 28.22
#